data_24f6d5f2bf96956869824671f7bd634f
#
_entry.id   24f6d5f2bf96956869824671f7bd634f
#
_cell.length_a   1.000
_cell.length_b   1.000
_cell.length_c   1.000
_cell.angle_alpha   90.00
_cell.angle_beta   90.00
_cell.angle_gamma   90.00
#
_symmetry.space_group_name_H-M   'P 1'
#
loop_
_entity.id
_entity.type
_entity.pdbx_description
1 polymer ?
#
loop_
_entity_poly.entity_id
_entity_poly.type
_entity_poly.pdbx_seq_one_letter_code
_entity_poly.pdbx_strand_id
1 'polypeptide(L)'
;LELSWVKDARVSRQLPDTLIVDIVEREEHAVLAKPDRLMLVDAEGHELEPISRTNAKGKLTIAGPGAQKQVGELDLLLDAAPALKPQVEQAEWVGNRRWNLTFKTGQMLALPEGEDQAASALVSFAKLDGHYRLLGGKVVAVDMRVPEQAYFRCTGGPCSMNGLEQRASAPGADN
;
A
#
# COMPACT_ATOMS: atom_id res chain seq x y z
N LEU A 1 31.00 6.55 4.03
CA LEU A 1 29.75 6.80 4.75
C LEU A 1 28.71 7.16 3.68
N GLU A 2 27.84 6.24 3.36
CA GLU A 2 26.66 6.55 2.57
C GLU A 2 25.68 7.27 3.51
N LEU A 3 25.35 8.51 3.16
CA LEU A 3 24.32 9.28 3.87
C LEU A 3 22.98 8.86 3.26
N SER A 4 22.27 7.95 3.91
CA SER A 4 21.01 7.37 3.41
C SER A 4 19.93 8.42 3.10
N TRP A 5 19.97 9.57 3.80
CA TRP A 5 19.04 10.68 3.60
C TRP A 5 19.43 11.65 2.47
N VAL A 6 20.61 11.49 1.86
CA VAL A 6 21.03 12.36 0.75
C VAL A 6 20.66 11.69 -0.57
N LYS A 7 19.77 12.34 -1.33
CA LYS A 7 19.36 11.89 -2.67
C LYS A 7 20.37 12.34 -3.73
N ASP A 8 20.83 13.58 -3.65
CA ASP A 8 21.81 14.18 -4.56
C ASP A 8 22.61 15.25 -3.83
N ALA A 9 23.86 15.45 -4.25
CA ALA A 9 24.71 16.49 -3.71
C ALA A 9 25.52 17.13 -4.84
N ARG A 10 25.43 18.44 -4.97
CA ARG A 10 26.21 19.22 -5.91
C ARG A 10 27.21 20.09 -5.15
N VAL A 11 28.48 19.98 -5.51
CA VAL A 11 29.53 20.80 -4.96
C VAL A 11 30.03 21.76 -6.03
N SER A 12 30.00 23.06 -5.76
CA SER A 12 30.56 24.10 -6.64
C SER A 12 31.53 24.97 -5.89
N ARG A 13 32.55 25.46 -6.60
CA ARG A 13 33.56 26.35 -6.04
C ARG A 13 33.30 27.75 -6.52
N GLN A 14 33.19 28.68 -5.56
CA GLN A 14 33.13 30.10 -5.81
C GLN A 14 34.46 30.77 -5.35
N LEU A 15 35.18 31.32 -6.31
CA LEU A 15 36.47 31.97 -5.99
C LEU A 15 36.24 33.20 -5.12
N PRO A 16 37.18 33.57 -4.21
CA PRO A 16 38.51 32.94 -4.09
C PRO A 16 38.56 31.71 -3.19
N ASP A 17 37.63 31.51 -2.22
CA ASP A 17 37.81 30.58 -1.09
C ASP A 17 36.52 29.90 -0.62
N THR A 18 35.43 29.98 -1.38
CA THR A 18 34.11 29.46 -0.95
C THR A 18 33.77 28.18 -1.68
N LEU A 19 33.31 27.16 -0.93
CA LEU A 19 32.61 25.96 -1.46
C LEU A 19 31.12 26.06 -1.16
N ILE A 20 30.32 25.91 -2.19
CA ILE A 20 28.86 25.79 -2.08
C ILE A 20 28.52 24.34 -2.22
N VAL A 21 27.79 23.79 -1.24
CA VAL A 21 27.28 22.42 -1.25
C VAL A 21 25.76 22.48 -1.23
N ASP A 22 25.15 22.11 -2.34
CA ASP A 22 23.70 21.97 -2.47
C ASP A 22 23.34 20.50 -2.24
N ILE A 23 22.42 20.25 -1.32
CA ILE A 23 21.99 18.89 -0.95
C ILE A 23 20.50 18.78 -1.24
N VAL A 24 20.12 17.67 -1.91
CA VAL A 24 18.73 17.23 -2.05
C VAL A 24 18.53 16.06 -1.09
N GLU A 25 17.63 16.23 -0.14
CA GLU A 25 17.29 15.20 0.82
C GLU A 25 16.25 14.22 0.24
N ARG A 26 16.28 12.95 0.69
CA ARG A 26 15.23 11.97 0.42
C ARG A 26 14.06 12.21 1.36
N GLU A 27 12.86 11.94 0.85
CA GLU A 27 11.65 12.00 1.66
C GLU A 27 11.20 10.57 2.03
N GLU A 28 10.73 10.40 3.26
CA GLU A 28 10.16 9.12 3.70
C GLU A 28 8.84 8.86 2.97
N HIS A 29 8.64 7.64 2.49
CA HIS A 29 7.47 7.26 1.72
C HIS A 29 6.69 6.11 2.35
N ALA A 30 7.38 5.03 2.71
CA ALA A 30 6.79 3.82 3.29
C ALA A 30 7.69 3.21 4.36
N VAL A 31 7.17 2.21 5.05
CA VAL A 31 7.90 1.39 6.02
C VAL A 31 8.10 -0.01 5.45
N LEU A 32 9.33 -0.41 5.24
CA LEU A 32 9.68 -1.78 4.84
C LEU A 32 9.77 -2.66 6.08
N ALA A 33 8.90 -3.67 6.15
CA ALA A 33 8.97 -4.70 7.19
C ALA A 33 9.98 -5.79 6.81
N LYS A 34 11.07 -5.85 7.57
CA LYS A 34 12.06 -6.93 7.52
C LYS A 34 11.82 -7.91 8.67
N PRO A 35 12.37 -9.13 8.62
CA PRO A 35 12.18 -10.12 9.68
C PRO A 35 12.60 -9.66 11.08
N ASP A 36 13.62 -8.81 11.14
CA ASP A 36 14.26 -8.36 12.39
C ASP A 36 13.94 -6.89 12.77
N ARG A 37 13.50 -6.08 11.80
CA ARG A 37 13.33 -4.63 12.00
C ARG A 37 12.41 -3.99 10.96
N LEU A 38 11.99 -2.76 11.28
CA LEU A 38 11.29 -1.87 10.35
C LEU A 38 12.27 -0.81 9.84
N MET A 39 12.23 -0.51 8.54
CA MET A 39 13.07 0.49 7.88
C MET A 39 12.20 1.49 7.16
N LEU A 40 12.52 2.78 7.28
CA LEU A 40 11.96 3.79 6.37
C LEU A 40 12.55 3.60 4.98
N VAL A 41 11.72 3.78 3.96
CA VAL A 41 12.14 3.79 2.56
C VAL A 41 11.56 5.01 1.85
N ASP A 42 12.30 5.51 0.85
CA ASP A 42 11.81 6.54 -0.06
C ASP A 42 10.94 5.97 -1.17
N ALA A 43 10.45 6.83 -2.07
CA ALA A 43 9.60 6.43 -3.19
C ALA A 43 10.34 5.58 -4.25
N GLU A 44 11.67 5.63 -4.29
CA GLU A 44 12.50 4.79 -5.14
C GLU A 44 12.90 3.46 -4.47
N GLY A 45 12.52 3.25 -3.20
CA GLY A 45 12.78 2.05 -2.43
C GLY A 45 14.17 2.00 -1.77
N HIS A 46 14.86 3.14 -1.65
CA HIS A 46 16.09 3.22 -0.88
C HIS A 46 15.80 3.21 0.61
N GLU A 47 16.57 2.42 1.35
CA GLU A 47 16.46 2.35 2.80
C GLU A 47 17.09 3.59 3.44
N LEU A 48 16.33 4.27 4.31
CA LEU A 48 16.76 5.48 5.02
C LEU A 48 17.30 5.14 6.41
N GLU A 49 16.42 4.89 7.36
CA GLU A 49 16.81 4.57 8.73
C GLU A 49 15.85 3.56 9.39
N PRO A 50 16.29 2.86 10.44
CA PRO A 50 15.41 2.02 11.24
C PRO A 50 14.35 2.84 11.96
N ILE A 51 13.12 2.33 12.00
CA ILE A 51 12.00 2.98 12.69
C ILE A 51 11.38 2.05 13.73
N SER A 52 10.92 2.60 14.85
CA SER A 52 10.19 1.87 15.86
C SER A 52 8.77 1.53 15.40
N ARG A 53 8.17 0.46 15.95
CA ARG A 53 6.77 0.11 15.66
C ARG A 53 5.79 1.22 16.00
N THR A 54 6.08 2.00 17.04
CA THR A 54 5.24 3.12 17.46
C THR A 54 5.24 4.23 16.41
N ASN A 55 6.41 4.58 15.88
CA ASN A 55 6.57 5.64 14.88
C ASN A 55 6.15 5.18 13.47
N ALA A 56 6.14 3.87 13.20
CA ALA A 56 5.63 3.29 11.96
C ALA A 56 4.10 3.29 11.88
N LYS A 57 3.41 3.47 13.01
CA LYS A 57 1.96 3.41 13.08
C LYS A 57 1.31 4.50 12.22
N GLY A 58 0.39 4.08 11.34
CA GLY A 58 -0.31 4.98 10.42
C GLY A 58 0.40 5.22 9.09
N LYS A 59 1.65 4.77 8.94
CA LYS A 59 2.38 4.79 7.67
C LYS A 59 2.07 3.51 6.87
N LEU A 60 2.11 3.61 5.54
CA LEU A 60 2.01 2.43 4.67
C LEU A 60 3.17 1.48 4.96
N THR A 61 2.87 0.24 5.28
CA THR A 61 3.88 -0.79 5.49
C THR A 61 3.97 -1.71 4.27
N ILE A 62 5.16 -1.91 3.76
CA ILE A 62 5.42 -2.86 2.68
C ILE A 62 6.19 -4.06 3.23
N ALA A 63 5.90 -5.26 2.71
CA ALA A 63 6.52 -6.50 3.14
C ALA A 63 6.76 -7.44 1.96
N GLY A 64 7.60 -8.43 2.17
CA GLY A 64 7.92 -9.46 1.18
C GLY A 64 9.27 -9.26 0.49
N PRO A 65 9.88 -10.36 0.00
CA PRO A 65 11.16 -10.31 -0.69
C PRO A 65 11.08 -9.43 -1.94
N GLY A 66 11.91 -8.39 -2.02
CA GLY A 66 11.96 -7.49 -3.16
C GLY A 66 10.90 -6.36 -3.17
N ALA A 67 10.03 -6.27 -2.15
CA ALA A 67 8.98 -5.26 -2.07
C ALA A 67 9.50 -3.83 -2.21
N GLN A 68 10.68 -3.52 -1.67
CA GLN A 68 11.29 -2.20 -1.77
C GLN A 68 11.59 -1.76 -3.21
N LYS A 69 11.79 -2.70 -4.12
CA LYS A 69 12.03 -2.41 -5.54
C LYS A 69 10.75 -2.12 -6.32
N GLN A 70 9.62 -2.42 -5.71
CA GLN A 70 8.29 -2.32 -6.31
C GLN A 70 7.47 -1.15 -5.74
N VAL A 71 8.11 -0.24 -4.97
CA VAL A 71 7.42 0.88 -4.32
C VAL A 71 6.77 1.80 -5.37
N GLY A 72 7.49 2.13 -6.43
CA GLY A 72 6.95 2.96 -7.51
C GLY A 72 5.76 2.31 -8.24
N GLU A 73 5.81 1.00 -8.49
CA GLU A 73 4.68 0.25 -9.08
C GLU A 73 3.49 0.18 -8.12
N LEU A 74 3.74 0.03 -6.81
CA LEU A 74 2.69 0.05 -5.79
C LEU A 74 1.99 1.42 -5.74
N ASP A 75 2.74 2.51 -5.86
CA ASP A 75 2.16 3.85 -5.90
C ASP A 75 1.23 4.04 -7.09
N LEU A 76 1.68 3.66 -8.29
CA LEU A 76 0.85 3.72 -9.50
C LEU A 76 -0.42 2.86 -9.35
N LEU A 77 -0.28 1.68 -8.75
CA LEU A 77 -1.41 0.80 -8.46
C LEU A 77 -2.42 1.46 -7.51
N LEU A 78 -1.96 2.05 -6.42
CA LEU A 78 -2.82 2.72 -5.43
C LEU A 78 -3.45 4.00 -5.99
N ASP A 79 -2.75 4.69 -6.88
CA ASP A 79 -3.28 5.88 -7.56
C ASP A 79 -4.40 5.56 -8.55
N ALA A 80 -4.51 4.31 -9.03
CA ALA A 80 -5.64 3.85 -9.82
C ALA A 80 -6.98 3.85 -9.03
N ALA A 81 -6.91 3.77 -7.69
CA ALA A 81 -8.08 3.84 -6.81
C ALA A 81 -7.84 4.78 -5.61
N PRO A 82 -7.84 6.11 -5.82
CA PRO A 82 -7.44 7.09 -4.81
C PRO A 82 -8.26 7.04 -3.51
N ALA A 83 -9.52 6.61 -3.60
CA ALA A 83 -10.40 6.46 -2.43
C ALA A 83 -9.96 5.33 -1.49
N LEU A 84 -9.26 4.31 -2.00
CA LEU A 84 -8.75 3.20 -1.22
C LEU A 84 -7.33 3.45 -0.69
N LYS A 85 -6.52 4.26 -1.38
CA LYS A 85 -5.11 4.53 -1.02
C LYS A 85 -4.94 4.87 0.48
N PRO A 86 -5.70 5.82 1.08
CA PRO A 86 -5.56 6.16 2.49
C PRO A 86 -6.06 5.06 3.46
N GLN A 87 -6.78 4.06 2.95
CA GLN A 87 -7.33 2.96 3.74
C GLN A 87 -6.39 1.75 3.78
N VAL A 88 -5.39 1.69 2.92
CA VAL A 88 -4.39 0.61 2.92
C VAL A 88 -3.43 0.81 4.08
N GLU A 89 -3.26 -0.22 4.90
CA GLU A 89 -2.32 -0.26 6.01
C GLU A 89 -1.03 -0.98 5.61
N GLN A 90 -1.17 -2.10 4.88
CA GLN A 90 -0.04 -2.92 4.47
C GLN A 90 -0.21 -3.42 3.04
N ALA A 91 0.91 -3.49 2.32
CA ALA A 91 1.03 -4.16 1.04
C ALA A 91 2.12 -5.24 1.12
N GLU A 92 1.79 -6.48 0.77
CA GLU A 92 2.72 -7.60 0.76
C GLU A 92 3.03 -8.04 -0.67
N TRP A 93 4.30 -8.01 -1.05
CA TRP A 93 4.80 -8.52 -2.32
C TRP A 93 4.96 -10.03 -2.27
N VAL A 94 4.05 -10.75 -2.90
CA VAL A 94 3.94 -12.21 -2.80
C VAL A 94 4.48 -12.90 -4.04
N GLY A 95 5.40 -13.86 -3.81
CA GLY A 95 5.97 -14.69 -4.87
C GLY A 95 6.72 -13.91 -5.93
N ASN A 96 7.18 -12.70 -5.63
CA ASN A 96 7.88 -11.78 -6.54
C ASN A 96 7.08 -11.43 -7.81
N ARG A 97 5.74 -11.33 -7.70
CA ARG A 97 4.88 -11.15 -8.88
C ARG A 97 3.54 -10.45 -8.66
N ARG A 98 3.05 -10.30 -7.43
CA ARG A 98 1.74 -9.71 -7.15
C ARG A 98 1.66 -9.09 -5.76
N TRP A 99 0.72 -8.19 -5.58
CA TRP A 99 0.43 -7.56 -4.30
C TRP A 99 -0.78 -8.19 -3.60
N ASN A 100 -0.66 -8.37 -2.29
CA ASN A 100 -1.80 -8.49 -1.38
C ASN A 100 -1.88 -7.20 -0.58
N LEU A 101 -3.06 -6.60 -0.50
CA LEU A 101 -3.29 -5.40 0.30
C LEU A 101 -4.05 -5.75 1.57
N THR A 102 -3.66 -5.19 2.70
CA THR A 102 -4.41 -5.24 3.95
C THR A 102 -4.88 -3.83 4.28
N PHE A 103 -6.17 -3.69 4.53
CA PHE A 103 -6.78 -2.41 4.86
C PHE A 103 -6.77 -2.17 6.38
N LYS A 104 -6.85 -0.90 6.80
CA LYS A 104 -6.91 -0.48 8.20
C LYS A 104 -8.06 -1.13 8.99
N THR A 105 -9.08 -1.57 8.31
CA THR A 105 -10.23 -2.32 8.86
C THR A 105 -9.97 -3.84 8.97
N GLY A 106 -8.77 -4.30 8.59
CA GLY A 106 -8.30 -5.68 8.72
C GLY A 106 -8.65 -6.62 7.56
N GLN A 107 -9.37 -6.16 6.54
CA GLN A 107 -9.66 -6.97 5.37
C GLN A 107 -8.43 -7.11 4.46
N MET A 108 -8.31 -8.29 3.84
CA MET A 108 -7.25 -8.58 2.87
C MET A 108 -7.82 -8.64 1.45
N LEU A 109 -7.12 -8.04 0.51
CA LEU A 109 -7.38 -8.11 -0.92
C LEU A 109 -6.19 -8.74 -1.63
N ALA A 110 -6.39 -9.89 -2.27
CA ALA A 110 -5.39 -10.53 -3.12
C ALA A 110 -5.59 -10.08 -4.58
N LEU A 111 -4.59 -9.42 -5.14
CA LEU A 111 -4.60 -8.91 -6.51
C LEU A 111 -3.98 -9.89 -7.50
N PRO A 112 -4.35 -9.84 -8.79
CA PRO A 112 -3.71 -10.61 -9.85
C PRO A 112 -2.27 -10.15 -10.09
N GLU A 113 -1.55 -10.92 -10.91
CA GLU A 113 -0.25 -10.54 -11.47
C GLU A 113 -0.41 -9.53 -12.59
N GLY A 114 0.62 -8.67 -12.76
CA GLY A 114 0.67 -7.66 -13.81
C GLY A 114 -0.01 -6.35 -13.41
N GLU A 115 0.63 -5.23 -13.78
CA GLU A 115 0.24 -3.88 -13.38
C GLU A 115 -1.19 -3.52 -13.82
N ASP A 116 -1.50 -3.67 -15.11
CA ASP A 116 -2.82 -3.33 -15.66
C ASP A 116 -3.94 -4.18 -15.04
N GLN A 117 -3.68 -5.48 -14.83
CA GLN A 117 -4.64 -6.39 -14.25
C GLN A 117 -4.88 -6.10 -12.77
N ALA A 118 -3.81 -5.81 -12.03
CA ALA A 118 -3.90 -5.43 -10.63
C ALA A 118 -4.63 -4.09 -10.44
N ALA A 119 -4.34 -3.09 -11.28
CA ALA A 119 -5.02 -1.80 -11.27
C ALA A 119 -6.51 -1.94 -11.60
N SER A 120 -6.86 -2.71 -12.63
CA SER A 120 -8.25 -2.99 -13.00
C SER A 120 -9.01 -3.72 -11.90
N ALA A 121 -8.37 -4.70 -11.23
CA ALA A 121 -8.96 -5.42 -10.10
C ALA A 121 -9.16 -4.50 -8.90
N LEU A 122 -8.20 -3.61 -8.59
CA LEU A 122 -8.33 -2.65 -7.49
C LEU A 122 -9.46 -1.65 -7.73
N VAL A 123 -9.59 -1.13 -8.96
CA VAL A 123 -10.72 -0.24 -9.36
C VAL A 123 -12.05 -0.98 -9.25
N SER A 124 -12.11 -2.24 -9.66
CA SER A 124 -13.31 -3.07 -9.54
C SER A 124 -13.66 -3.32 -8.08
N PHE A 125 -12.69 -3.58 -7.22
CA PHE A 125 -12.89 -3.69 -5.78
C PHE A 125 -13.40 -2.38 -5.18
N ALA A 126 -12.86 -1.22 -5.58
CA ALA A 126 -13.34 0.09 -5.11
C ALA A 126 -14.83 0.31 -5.43
N LYS A 127 -15.28 -0.10 -6.62
CA LYS A 127 -16.70 -0.03 -7.00
C LYS A 127 -17.56 -0.97 -6.16
N LEU A 128 -17.08 -2.20 -5.92
CA LEU A 128 -17.77 -3.16 -5.05
C LEU A 128 -17.87 -2.66 -3.61
N ASP A 129 -16.79 -2.11 -3.06
CA ASP A 129 -16.79 -1.55 -1.71
C ASP A 129 -17.72 -0.36 -1.60
N GLY A 130 -17.71 0.55 -2.59
CA GLY A 130 -18.63 1.69 -2.65
C GLY A 130 -20.10 1.28 -2.64
N HIS A 131 -20.44 0.12 -3.25
CA HIS A 131 -21.81 -0.39 -3.33
C HIS A 131 -22.19 -1.24 -2.10
N TYR A 132 -21.32 -2.16 -1.71
CA TYR A 132 -21.63 -3.17 -0.69
C TYR A 132 -21.03 -2.87 0.69
N ARG A 133 -20.19 -1.84 0.83
CA ARG A 133 -19.48 -1.48 2.07
C ARG A 133 -18.73 -2.68 2.64
N LEU A 134 -17.85 -3.26 1.83
CA LEU A 134 -17.10 -4.47 2.18
C LEU A 134 -16.11 -4.21 3.30
N LEU A 135 -15.43 -3.05 3.26
CA LEU A 135 -14.50 -2.62 4.28
C LEU A 135 -15.23 -2.29 5.60
N GLY A 136 -14.71 -2.85 6.71
CA GLY A 136 -15.37 -2.78 8.03
C GLY A 136 -16.60 -3.68 8.17
N GLY A 137 -16.90 -4.52 7.14
CA GLY A 137 -18.01 -5.47 7.15
C GLY A 137 -17.65 -6.85 7.69
N LYS A 138 -18.46 -7.85 7.32
CA LYS A 138 -18.26 -9.28 7.65
C LYS A 138 -17.25 -9.97 6.72
N VAL A 139 -16.92 -9.35 5.60
CA VAL A 139 -15.90 -9.84 4.67
C VAL A 139 -14.54 -9.70 5.34
N VAL A 140 -13.75 -10.75 5.36
CA VAL A 140 -12.39 -10.76 5.91
C VAL A 140 -11.32 -10.83 4.84
N ALA A 141 -11.66 -11.41 3.68
CA ALA A 141 -10.75 -11.44 2.54
C ALA A 141 -11.53 -11.46 1.23
N VAL A 142 -10.94 -10.84 0.22
CA VAL A 142 -11.40 -10.86 -1.17
C VAL A 142 -10.24 -11.32 -2.05
N ASP A 143 -10.49 -12.33 -2.86
CA ASP A 143 -9.51 -12.86 -3.82
C ASP A 143 -9.95 -12.50 -5.24
N MET A 144 -9.18 -11.65 -5.87
CA MET A 144 -9.39 -11.17 -7.24
C MET A 144 -8.25 -11.59 -8.19
N ARG A 145 -7.51 -12.64 -7.84
CA ARG A 145 -6.41 -13.15 -8.67
C ARG A 145 -6.85 -13.71 -10.01
N VAL A 146 -8.11 -14.16 -10.11
CA VAL A 146 -8.70 -14.59 -11.37
C VAL A 146 -9.41 -13.43 -12.02
N PRO A 147 -9.06 -13.04 -13.27
CA PRO A 147 -9.71 -11.95 -13.97
C PRO A 147 -11.24 -12.06 -13.96
N GLU A 148 -11.92 -10.94 -13.78
CA GLU A 148 -13.38 -10.82 -13.76
C GLU A 148 -14.11 -11.61 -12.66
N GLN A 149 -13.38 -12.19 -11.71
CA GLN A 149 -13.95 -12.97 -10.61
C GLN A 149 -13.50 -12.41 -9.26
N ALA A 150 -14.41 -12.37 -8.30
CA ALA A 150 -14.13 -12.00 -6.93
C ALA A 150 -14.68 -13.08 -5.98
N TYR A 151 -13.78 -13.69 -5.21
CA TYR A 151 -14.14 -14.69 -4.20
C TYR A 151 -14.07 -14.06 -2.82
N PHE A 152 -15.17 -14.17 -2.08
CA PHE A 152 -15.30 -13.56 -0.76
C PHE A 152 -15.19 -14.61 0.34
N ARG A 153 -14.46 -14.28 1.40
CA ARG A 153 -14.42 -15.02 2.65
C ARG A 153 -14.99 -14.15 3.76
N CYS A 154 -15.96 -14.66 4.50
CA CYS A 154 -16.63 -13.96 5.58
C CYS A 154 -16.34 -14.57 6.96
N THR A 155 -16.50 -13.78 8.00
CA THR A 155 -16.45 -14.25 9.39
C THR A 155 -17.66 -15.14 9.67
N GLY A 156 -17.43 -16.37 10.18
CA GLY A 156 -18.51 -17.27 10.61
C GLY A 156 -19.11 -18.15 9.55
N GLY A 157 -18.51 -18.23 8.34
CA GLY A 157 -18.95 -19.16 7.27
C GLY A 157 -18.99 -18.56 5.89
N PRO A 158 -19.70 -19.22 4.95
CA PRO A 158 -19.84 -18.73 3.58
C PRO A 158 -20.50 -17.35 3.54
N CYS A 159 -20.02 -16.49 2.63
CA CYS A 159 -20.64 -15.20 2.40
C CYS A 159 -22.03 -15.36 1.79
N SER A 160 -23.06 -14.86 2.47
CA SER A 160 -24.40 -14.78 1.91
C SER A 160 -24.56 -13.49 1.11
N MET A 161 -24.91 -13.59 -0.17
CA MET A 161 -25.18 -12.43 -1.03
C MET A 161 -26.31 -11.56 -0.45
N ASN A 162 -27.33 -12.16 0.16
CA ASN A 162 -28.41 -11.42 0.83
C ASN A 162 -27.91 -10.54 1.98
N GLY A 163 -26.84 -10.95 2.67
CA GLY A 163 -26.23 -10.16 3.73
C GLY A 163 -25.40 -8.97 3.22
N LEU A 164 -24.90 -9.04 2.00
CA LEU A 164 -24.21 -7.94 1.33
C LEU A 164 -25.21 -6.92 0.77
N GLU A 165 -26.29 -7.40 0.14
CA GLU A 165 -27.36 -6.55 -0.41
C GLU A 165 -28.13 -5.77 0.65
N GLN A 166 -28.36 -6.36 1.84
CA GLN A 166 -29.00 -5.66 2.97
C GLN A 166 -28.19 -4.47 3.50
N ARG A 167 -26.86 -4.50 3.37
CA ARG A 167 -26.01 -3.37 3.75
C ARG A 167 -26.00 -2.25 2.72
N ALA A 168 -26.13 -2.59 1.45
CA ALA A 168 -26.23 -1.61 0.37
C ALA A 168 -27.55 -0.81 0.46
N SER A 169 -28.61 -1.42 1.03
CA SER A 169 -29.95 -0.84 1.14
C SER A 169 -30.19 -0.11 2.47
N ALA A 170 -29.30 -0.17 3.44
CA ALA A 170 -29.45 0.52 4.70
C ALA A 170 -29.24 2.02 4.51
N PRO A 171 -30.24 2.89 4.83
CA PRO A 171 -30.04 4.34 4.80
C PRO A 171 -28.95 4.70 5.80
N GLY A 172 -28.02 5.57 5.38
CA GLY A 172 -26.92 6.02 6.20
C GLY A 172 -27.43 6.51 7.56
N ALA A 173 -26.87 5.96 8.63
CA ALA A 173 -27.01 6.54 9.95
C ALA A 173 -26.14 7.81 9.97
N ASP A 174 -26.72 8.91 9.51
CA ASP A 174 -26.23 10.24 9.86
C ASP A 174 -26.52 10.47 11.34
N ASN A 175 -25.46 10.54 12.15
CA ASN A 175 -25.43 11.29 13.38
C ASN A 175 -24.00 11.64 13.78
#